data_23bb6e654fc48816e2a54dfdb2ff62e1
#
_entry.id   23bb6e654fc48816e2a54dfdb2ff62e1
#
_cell.length_a   1.000
_cell.length_b   1.000
_cell.length_c   1.000
_cell.angle_alpha   90.00
_cell.angle_beta   90.00
_cell.angle_gamma   90.00
#
_symmetry.space_group_name_H-M   'P 1'
#
loop_
_entity.id
_entity.type
_entity.pdbx_description
1 polymer ?
#
loop_
_entity_poly.entity_id
_entity_poly.type
_entity_poly.pdbx_seq_one_letter_code
_entity_poly.pdbx_strand_id
1 'polypeptide(L)'
;MFRVSREIDFCYGHRLLNYAGKCKYLHGHNGRAIITIESKTLDERGMVLDFTEIKQVVSTWIDDNLDHRMLLHQSDPVVPILRGLGEPLFLMDENPTAENIAKLIYEFTASRGFPIVECCLWETPNCYATYRCGA
;
A
#
# COMPACT_ATOMS: atom_id res chain seq x y z
N MET A 1 -14.51 -18.67 12.26
CA MET A 1 -13.75 -17.50 11.79
C MET A 1 -13.62 -17.56 10.27
N PHE A 2 -14.07 -16.52 9.60
CA PHE A 2 -13.95 -16.41 8.14
C PHE A 2 -12.90 -15.38 7.79
N ARG A 3 -12.14 -15.62 6.73
CA ARG A 3 -11.10 -14.73 6.22
C ARG A 3 -11.35 -14.50 4.74
N VAL A 4 -11.41 -13.25 4.33
CA VAL A 4 -11.51 -12.87 2.92
C VAL A 4 -10.36 -11.93 2.58
N SER A 5 -9.87 -12.04 1.35
CA SER A 5 -8.77 -11.21 0.87
C SER A 5 -9.08 -10.63 -0.48
N ARG A 6 -8.63 -9.38 -0.70
CA ARG A 6 -8.69 -8.69 -1.99
C ARG A 6 -7.28 -8.33 -2.42
N GLU A 7 -6.92 -8.72 -3.63
CA GLU A 7 -5.66 -8.32 -4.25
C GLU A 7 -5.86 -7.08 -5.11
N ILE A 8 -4.93 -6.13 -5.01
CA ILE A 8 -4.96 -4.88 -5.77
C ILE A 8 -3.57 -4.69 -6.36
N ASP A 9 -3.48 -4.68 -7.70
CA ASP A 9 -2.24 -4.44 -8.40
C ASP A 9 -2.08 -2.96 -8.71
N PHE A 10 -0.86 -2.44 -8.55
CA PHE A 10 -0.53 -1.07 -8.91
C PHE A 10 0.96 -0.94 -9.21
N CYS A 11 1.28 0.05 -10.01
CA CYS A 11 2.66 0.35 -10.42
C CYS A 11 3.13 1.58 -9.66
N TYR A 12 4.29 1.49 -9.02
CA TYR A 12 4.84 2.62 -8.27
C TYR A 12 6.35 2.67 -8.39
N GLY A 13 6.90 3.86 -8.21
CA GLY A 13 8.32 4.05 -8.08
C GLY A 13 8.68 4.44 -6.66
N HIS A 14 9.94 4.25 -6.29
CA HIS A 14 10.46 4.69 -5.01
C HIS A 14 11.98 4.68 -4.98
N ARG A 15 12.53 5.25 -3.91
CA ARG A 15 13.90 5.02 -3.46
C ARG A 15 13.97 5.19 -1.95
N LEU A 16 15.02 4.64 -1.35
CA LEU A 16 15.23 4.68 0.09
C LEU A 16 16.32 5.68 0.43
N LEU A 17 16.05 6.56 1.40
CA LEU A 17 17.04 7.44 1.98
C LEU A 17 17.95 6.67 2.95
N ASN A 18 19.22 7.10 3.06
CA ASN A 18 20.17 6.58 4.03
C ASN A 18 20.35 5.06 3.89
N TYR A 19 20.33 4.58 2.66
CA TYR A 19 20.47 3.18 2.32
C TYR A 19 21.66 3.00 1.35
N ALA A 20 22.53 2.04 1.63
CA ALA A 20 23.76 1.81 0.86
C ALA A 20 23.58 0.89 -0.35
N GLY A 21 22.48 0.14 -0.45
CA GLY A 21 22.22 -0.81 -1.53
C GLY A 21 21.62 -0.15 -2.78
N LYS A 22 21.21 -0.99 -3.74
CA LYS A 22 20.65 -0.54 -5.02
C LYS A 22 19.36 0.26 -4.87
N CYS A 23 18.61 0.05 -3.79
CA CYS A 23 17.35 0.76 -3.54
C CYS A 23 17.52 2.25 -3.25
N LYS A 24 18.76 2.75 -3.16
CA LYS A 24 19.04 4.19 -3.12
C LYS A 24 18.81 4.88 -4.44
N TYR A 25 18.69 4.14 -5.52
CA TYR A 25 18.40 4.67 -6.85
C TYR A 25 16.90 4.63 -7.11
N LEU A 26 16.43 5.57 -7.94
CA LEU A 26 15.03 5.57 -8.36
C LEU A 26 14.75 4.31 -9.18
N HIS A 27 13.71 3.59 -8.81
CA HIS A 27 13.28 2.37 -9.51
C HIS A 27 11.80 2.13 -9.26
N GLY A 28 11.22 1.16 -9.95
CA GLY A 28 9.81 0.88 -9.84
C GLY A 28 9.49 -0.61 -9.71
N HIS A 29 8.27 -0.86 -9.28
CA HIS A 29 7.73 -2.20 -9.11
C HIS A 29 6.29 -2.27 -9.61
N ASN A 30 5.89 -3.45 -10.05
CA ASN A 30 4.49 -3.83 -10.17
C ASN A 30 4.10 -4.45 -8.83
N GLY A 31 3.54 -3.62 -7.95
CA GLY A 31 3.19 -4.04 -6.60
C GLY A 31 1.84 -4.76 -6.56
N ARG A 32 1.70 -5.64 -5.58
CA ARG A 32 0.42 -6.29 -5.28
C ARG A 32 0.14 -6.16 -3.80
N ALA A 33 -0.90 -5.40 -3.49
CA ALA A 33 -1.40 -5.28 -2.12
C ALA A 33 -2.48 -6.34 -1.90
N ILE A 34 -2.38 -7.07 -0.79
CA ILE A 34 -3.40 -8.05 -0.39
C ILE A 34 -3.98 -7.58 0.93
N ILE A 35 -5.25 -7.23 0.90
CA ILE A 35 -5.99 -6.76 2.06
C ILE A 35 -6.79 -7.93 2.61
N THR A 36 -6.58 -8.27 3.87
CA THR A 36 -7.24 -9.39 4.53
C THR A 36 -8.14 -8.90 5.65
N ILE A 37 -9.38 -9.37 5.63
CA ILE A 37 -10.42 -9.03 6.60
C ILE A 37 -10.93 -10.33 7.21
N GLU A 38 -11.16 -10.33 8.52
CA GLU A 38 -11.70 -11.49 9.23
C GLU A 38 -12.98 -11.13 9.96
N SER A 39 -13.88 -12.11 10.09
CA SER A 39 -15.09 -11.99 10.89
C SER A 39 -15.52 -13.36 11.43
N LYS A 40 -16.05 -13.36 12.64
CA LYS A 40 -16.61 -14.58 13.23
C LYS A 40 -17.95 -14.96 12.61
N THR A 41 -18.64 -13.98 12.03
CA THR A 41 -20.00 -14.15 11.50
C THR A 41 -20.08 -13.64 10.08
N LEU A 42 -21.12 -14.09 9.38
CA LEU A 42 -21.48 -13.61 8.06
C LEU A 42 -22.75 -12.76 8.15
N ASP A 43 -22.94 -11.87 7.18
CA ASP A 43 -24.16 -11.11 7.06
C ASP A 43 -25.29 -11.98 6.48
N GLU A 44 -26.48 -11.40 6.27
CA GLU A 44 -27.64 -12.12 5.73
C GLU A 44 -27.43 -12.61 4.29
N ARG A 45 -26.43 -12.08 3.59
CA ARG A 45 -26.05 -12.57 2.26
C ARG A 45 -25.05 -13.71 2.29
N GLY A 46 -24.54 -14.06 3.49
CA GLY A 46 -23.50 -15.06 3.64
C GLY A 46 -22.10 -14.53 3.37
N MET A 47 -21.87 -13.24 3.56
CA MET A 47 -20.60 -12.56 3.29
C MET A 47 -20.00 -11.99 4.56
N VAL A 48 -18.66 -11.98 4.62
CA VAL A 48 -17.92 -11.14 5.58
C VAL A 48 -18.16 -9.68 5.22
N LEU A 49 -18.01 -9.35 3.95
CA LEU A 49 -18.38 -8.07 3.34
C LEU A 49 -18.37 -8.24 1.83
N ASP A 50 -18.93 -7.27 1.11
CA ASP A 50 -18.90 -7.26 -0.35
C ASP A 50 -17.53 -6.75 -0.84
N PHE A 51 -16.85 -7.55 -1.68
CA PHE A 51 -15.57 -7.16 -2.26
C PHE A 51 -15.65 -5.86 -3.07
N THR A 52 -16.84 -5.53 -3.60
CA THR A 52 -17.06 -4.27 -4.31
C THR A 52 -16.80 -3.06 -3.40
N GLU A 53 -17.10 -3.15 -2.12
CA GLU A 53 -16.85 -2.07 -1.17
C GLU A 53 -15.35 -1.79 -1.03
N ILE A 54 -14.53 -2.85 -0.93
CA ILE A 54 -13.07 -2.70 -0.88
C ILE A 54 -12.57 -2.05 -2.17
N LYS A 55 -13.06 -2.50 -3.31
CA LYS A 55 -12.67 -1.96 -4.61
C LYS A 55 -13.00 -0.47 -4.70
N GLN A 56 -14.23 -0.07 -4.35
CA GLN A 56 -14.67 1.31 -4.46
C GLN A 56 -13.89 2.26 -3.56
N VAL A 57 -13.47 1.81 -2.40
CA VAL A 57 -12.79 2.67 -1.42
C VAL A 57 -11.28 2.53 -1.52
N VAL A 58 -10.76 1.34 -1.39
CA VAL A 58 -9.31 1.12 -1.25
C VAL A 58 -8.62 1.13 -2.61
N SER A 59 -9.17 0.44 -3.62
CA SER A 59 -8.56 0.46 -4.96
C SER A 59 -8.58 1.86 -5.54
N THR A 60 -9.66 2.61 -5.35
CA THR A 60 -9.77 4.00 -5.82
C THR A 60 -8.72 4.88 -5.16
N TRP A 61 -8.55 4.74 -3.84
CA TRP A 61 -7.53 5.52 -3.13
C TRP A 61 -6.10 5.18 -3.62
N ILE A 62 -5.82 3.90 -3.85
CA ILE A 62 -4.51 3.48 -4.39
C ILE A 62 -4.31 4.07 -5.79
N ASP A 63 -5.32 4.00 -6.65
CA ASP A 63 -5.26 4.57 -8.00
C ASP A 63 -4.99 6.07 -7.97
N ASP A 64 -5.63 6.78 -7.04
CA ASP A 64 -5.52 8.24 -6.96
C ASP A 64 -4.25 8.72 -6.28
N ASN A 65 -3.63 7.91 -5.43
CA ASN A 65 -2.54 8.36 -4.57
C ASN A 65 -1.21 7.62 -4.77
N LEU A 66 -1.24 6.35 -5.14
CA LEU A 66 -0.04 5.52 -5.22
C LEU A 66 0.29 5.06 -6.63
N ASP A 67 -0.72 4.69 -7.41
CA ASP A 67 -0.50 4.15 -8.75
C ASP A 67 0.13 5.17 -9.68
N HIS A 68 1.19 4.77 -10.37
CA HIS A 68 1.96 5.62 -11.28
C HIS A 68 2.54 6.87 -10.60
N ARG A 69 2.85 6.76 -9.30
CA ARG A 69 3.50 7.83 -8.56
C ARG A 69 4.84 7.38 -8.02
N MET A 70 5.72 8.35 -7.80
CA MET A 70 6.98 8.13 -7.10
C MET A 70 6.73 8.34 -5.61
N LEU A 71 6.90 7.28 -4.82
CA LEU A 71 6.76 7.31 -3.36
C LEU A 71 8.11 7.64 -2.75
N LEU A 72 8.17 8.73 -2.00
CA LEU A 72 9.42 9.25 -1.47
C LEU A 72 9.24 9.70 -0.02
N HIS A 73 10.31 9.56 0.76
CA HIS A 73 10.39 10.23 2.04
C HIS A 73 10.28 11.76 1.81
N GLN A 74 9.49 12.45 2.62
CA GLN A 74 9.25 13.89 2.44
C GLN A 74 10.54 14.72 2.48
N SER A 75 11.58 14.22 3.17
CA SER A 75 12.87 14.90 3.27
C SER A 75 13.87 14.51 2.18
N ASP A 76 13.45 13.66 1.22
CA ASP A 76 14.33 13.24 0.13
C ASP A 76 14.72 14.44 -0.73
N PRO A 77 16.02 14.72 -0.93
CA PRO A 77 16.46 15.85 -1.75
C PRO A 77 16.02 15.78 -3.21
N VAL A 78 15.57 14.61 -3.72
CA VAL A 78 15.05 14.51 -5.08
C VAL A 78 13.64 15.08 -5.20
N VAL A 79 12.91 15.25 -4.09
CA VAL A 79 11.52 15.73 -4.10
C VAL A 79 11.36 17.06 -4.84
N PRO A 80 12.09 18.13 -4.52
CA PRO A 80 11.92 19.39 -5.25
C PRO A 80 12.32 19.29 -6.72
N ILE A 81 13.27 18.43 -7.05
CA ILE A 81 13.71 18.23 -8.44
C ILE A 81 12.59 17.58 -9.27
N LEU A 82 12.04 16.48 -8.77
CA LEU A 82 10.95 15.78 -9.47
C LEU A 82 9.67 16.62 -9.52
N ARG A 83 9.38 17.34 -8.44
CA ARG A 83 8.22 18.25 -8.41
C ARG A 83 8.38 19.36 -9.44
N GLY A 84 9.58 19.90 -9.59
CA GLY A 84 9.88 20.91 -10.62
C GLY A 84 9.74 20.40 -12.04
N LEU A 85 9.88 19.09 -12.26
CA LEU A 85 9.67 18.44 -13.55
C LEU A 85 8.21 18.07 -13.78
N GLY A 86 7.33 18.31 -12.81
CA GLY A 86 5.92 17.94 -12.91
C GLY A 86 5.62 16.46 -12.68
N GLU A 87 6.56 15.72 -12.11
CA GLU A 87 6.34 14.30 -11.83
C GLU A 87 5.35 14.09 -10.69
N PRO A 88 4.41 13.13 -10.80
CA PRO A 88 3.47 12.85 -9.73
C PRO A 88 4.16 12.15 -8.57
N LEU A 89 3.98 12.68 -7.37
CA LEU A 89 4.63 12.20 -6.16
C LEU A 89 3.60 11.82 -5.09
N PHE A 90 4.00 10.92 -4.22
CA PHE A 90 3.35 10.69 -2.93
C PHE A 90 4.42 10.73 -1.85
N LEU A 91 4.30 11.66 -0.90
CA LEU A 91 5.30 11.87 0.13
C LEU A 91 4.90 11.16 1.42
N MET A 92 5.86 10.49 2.04
CA MET A 92 5.68 9.75 3.27
C MET A 92 6.59 10.32 4.37
N ASP A 93 6.20 10.13 5.61
CA ASP A 93 7.01 10.54 6.77
C ASP A 93 8.19 9.59 7.01
N GLU A 94 8.17 8.42 6.38
CA GLU A 94 9.16 7.37 6.51
C GLU A 94 9.65 6.95 5.14
N ASN A 95 10.71 6.16 5.07
CA ASN A 95 11.14 5.55 3.81
C ASN A 95 10.01 4.69 3.22
N PRO A 96 9.77 4.77 1.91
CA PRO A 96 8.73 3.99 1.23
C PRO A 96 9.16 2.54 0.99
N THR A 97 9.47 1.83 2.06
CA THR A 97 9.75 0.39 2.05
C THR A 97 8.45 -0.39 1.85
N ALA A 98 8.55 -1.66 1.48
CA ALA A 98 7.38 -2.53 1.40
C ALA A 98 6.63 -2.57 2.74
N GLU A 99 7.37 -2.57 3.86
CA GLU A 99 6.81 -2.55 5.21
C GLU A 99 5.98 -1.29 5.46
N ASN A 100 6.53 -0.13 5.14
CA ASN A 100 5.85 1.15 5.38
C ASN A 100 4.70 1.39 4.40
N ILE A 101 4.81 0.91 3.16
CA ILE A 101 3.70 0.98 2.20
C ILE A 101 2.55 0.07 2.64
N ALA A 102 2.87 -1.15 3.08
CA ALA A 102 1.85 -2.06 3.62
C ALA A 102 1.13 -1.44 4.81
N LYS A 103 1.87 -0.83 5.73
CA LYS A 103 1.30 -0.12 6.88
C LYS A 103 0.41 1.05 6.45
N LEU A 104 0.84 1.83 5.47
CA LEU A 104 0.07 2.96 4.94
C LEU A 104 -1.28 2.50 4.39
N ILE A 105 -1.29 1.45 3.59
CA ILE A 105 -2.52 0.90 3.01
C ILE A 105 -3.42 0.31 4.10
N TYR A 106 -2.82 -0.40 5.07
CA TYR A 106 -3.55 -0.92 6.23
C TYR A 106 -4.24 0.20 6.99
N GLU A 107 -3.51 1.25 7.34
CA GLU A 107 -4.05 2.36 8.14
C GLU A 107 -5.16 3.11 7.41
N PHE A 108 -5.00 3.33 6.10
CA PHE A 108 -6.06 3.93 5.30
C PHE A 108 -7.32 3.05 5.31
N THR A 109 -7.16 1.75 5.08
CA THR A 109 -8.29 0.81 5.04
C THR A 109 -9.01 0.77 6.39
N ALA A 110 -8.25 0.69 7.48
CA ALA A 110 -8.83 0.73 8.83
C ALA A 110 -9.56 2.03 9.12
N SER A 111 -9.03 3.16 8.65
CA SER A 111 -9.63 4.49 8.86
C SER A 111 -11.00 4.63 8.17
N ARG A 112 -11.28 3.78 7.19
CA ARG A 112 -12.55 3.76 6.47
C ARG A 112 -13.57 2.79 7.07
N GLY A 113 -13.24 2.21 8.22
CA GLY A 113 -14.17 1.35 8.96
C GLY A 113 -14.12 -0.11 8.56
N PHE A 114 -13.21 -0.53 7.68
CA PHE A 114 -13.05 -1.94 7.35
C PHE A 114 -12.33 -2.69 8.49
N PRO A 115 -12.81 -3.87 8.89
CA PRO A 115 -12.17 -4.66 9.94
C PRO A 115 -10.96 -5.43 9.41
N ILE A 116 -9.99 -4.69 8.88
CA ILE A 116 -8.77 -5.25 8.32
C ILE A 116 -7.88 -5.85 9.42
N VAL A 117 -7.29 -7.01 9.15
CA VAL A 117 -6.38 -7.68 10.08
C VAL A 117 -4.94 -7.64 9.59
N GLU A 118 -4.72 -7.60 8.29
CA GLU A 118 -3.39 -7.46 7.74
C GLU A 118 -3.41 -6.89 6.32
N CYS A 119 -2.32 -6.25 5.94
CA CYS A 119 -2.03 -5.86 4.57
C CYS A 119 -0.67 -6.42 4.20
N CYS A 120 -0.62 -7.17 3.10
CA CYS A 120 0.62 -7.71 2.54
C CYS A 120 0.93 -6.94 1.26
N LEU A 121 2.19 -6.50 1.10
CA LEU A 121 2.64 -5.87 -0.14
C LEU A 121 3.75 -6.69 -0.76
N TRP A 122 3.50 -7.20 -1.96
CA TRP A 122 4.48 -7.83 -2.80
C TRP A 122 5.13 -6.77 -3.69
N GLU A 123 6.45 -6.58 -3.57
CA GLU A 123 7.21 -5.71 -4.48
C GLU A 123 7.55 -6.44 -5.77
N THR A 124 7.94 -7.68 -5.64
CA THR A 124 8.29 -8.58 -6.75
C THR A 124 7.57 -9.91 -6.51
N PRO A 125 7.58 -10.83 -7.49
CA PRO A 125 7.02 -12.18 -7.27
C PRO A 125 7.68 -12.96 -6.14
N ASN A 126 8.83 -12.52 -5.63
CA ASN A 126 9.64 -13.27 -4.66
C ASN A 126 9.74 -12.59 -3.29
N CYS A 127 9.32 -11.33 -3.16
CA CYS A 127 9.53 -10.56 -1.93
C CYS A 127 8.28 -9.80 -1.52
N TYR A 128 7.90 -9.95 -0.27
CA TYR A 128 6.75 -9.24 0.28
C TYR A 128 6.95 -8.91 1.75
N ALA A 129 6.21 -7.91 2.21
CA ALA A 129 6.12 -7.55 3.62
C ALA A 129 4.67 -7.55 4.05
N THR A 130 4.42 -7.91 5.29
CA THR A 130 3.08 -7.92 5.87
C THR A 130 3.05 -7.02 7.09
N TYR A 131 2.06 -6.12 7.12
CA TYR A 131 1.77 -5.31 8.30
C TYR A 131 0.49 -5.81 8.96
N ARG A 132 0.57 -6.00 10.28
CA ARG A 132 -0.56 -6.33 11.16
C ARG A 132 -0.57 -5.33 12.29
N CYS A 133 -1.73 -4.96 12.78
CA CYS A 133 -1.81 -4.20 14.02
C CYS A 133 -1.24 -5.08 15.13
N GLY A 134 -0.28 -4.55 15.89
CA GLY A 134 0.46 -5.29 16.89
C GLY A 134 -0.43 -5.93 17.93
N ALA A 135 -0.01 -7.09 18.42
CA ALA A 135 -0.67 -7.79 19.52
C ALA A 135 0.04 -7.49 20.83
#